data_a85138c3e8a11e91b52752ecd74d4e51
#
_entry.id   a85138c3e8a11e91b52752ecd74d4e51
#
_cell.length_a   1.000
_cell.length_b   1.000
_cell.length_c   1.000
_cell.angle_alpha   90.00
_cell.angle_beta   90.00
_cell.angle_gamma   90.00
#
_symmetry.space_group_name_H-M   'P 1'
#
loop_
_entity.id
_entity.type
_entity.pdbx_description
1 polymer ?
#
loop_
_entity_poly.entity_id
_entity_poly.type
_entity_poly.pdbx_seq_one_letter_code
_entity_poly.pdbx_strand_id
1 'polypeptide(L)'
;MNNQIRKIFIIVLLMFALLGVGITNTQFISASSLNADARNQRTILHAAETDRGPIIVDKTAIASSELEDGSKRYVRTYAEGPLYAPVTGYFSSVGNASTGIEAAQEDVLDGQSQTLLGQRLRNLLTGQNRQGGGVSLTLNSQMQKAAAEALGNRKGAVVALDAKTGAVLAMYSSPTFDPNQLASSDAGAVSDAFSALSSDPNNPLLNRAISQRYAPGSTFKILTTIALIENGVADPDMRMPSPVSTTLPGTATEVSNIESSTCGDGNPTLTEAFARSCNTTFVLASEQLTNQQLVDVTNRFGFGRESQIPLTVTPSVFPADADAAQLAMSSIGQYTVQTTPLQMAQVAQ
;
A
#
# COMPACT_ATOMS: atom_id res chain seq x y z
N MET A 1 -28.18 53.44 -38.75
CA MET A 1 -27.86 52.01 -38.96
C MET A 1 -26.64 51.55 -38.20
N ASN A 2 -25.57 52.33 -38.14
CA ASN A 2 -24.29 51.88 -37.58
C ASN A 2 -24.33 51.56 -36.04
N ASN A 3 -25.09 52.35 -35.23
CA ASN A 3 -25.16 52.14 -33.78
C ASN A 3 -25.97 50.87 -33.35
N GLN A 4 -26.96 50.50 -34.11
CA GLN A 4 -27.73 49.28 -33.84
C GLN A 4 -26.94 48.03 -34.21
N ILE A 5 -26.25 48.05 -35.31
CA ILE A 5 -25.34 46.95 -35.74
C ILE A 5 -24.23 46.77 -34.70
N ARG A 6 -23.64 47.85 -34.20
CA ARG A 6 -22.62 47.81 -33.11
C ARG A 6 -23.14 47.21 -31.81
N LYS A 7 -24.39 47.55 -31.43
CA LYS A 7 -25.03 46.96 -30.23
C LYS A 7 -25.23 45.44 -30.39
N ILE A 8 -25.74 45.01 -31.55
CA ILE A 8 -25.94 43.59 -31.83
C ILE A 8 -24.59 42.85 -31.83
N PHE A 9 -23.56 43.41 -32.42
CA PHE A 9 -22.22 42.84 -32.45
C PHE A 9 -21.66 42.67 -31.04
N ILE A 10 -21.80 43.66 -30.17
CA ILE A 10 -21.35 43.59 -28.75
C ILE A 10 -22.11 42.49 -27.98
N ILE A 11 -23.44 42.38 -28.20
CA ILE A 11 -24.26 41.34 -27.55
C ILE A 11 -23.79 39.95 -28.01
N VAL A 12 -23.58 39.73 -29.28
CA VAL A 12 -23.11 38.47 -29.84
C VAL A 12 -21.72 38.12 -29.27
N LEU A 13 -20.81 39.09 -29.22
CA LEU A 13 -19.47 38.91 -28.66
C LEU A 13 -19.51 38.54 -27.18
N LEU A 14 -20.39 39.17 -26.39
CA LEU A 14 -20.62 38.81 -24.98
C LEU A 14 -21.19 37.41 -24.84
N MET A 15 -22.11 36.99 -25.70
CA MET A 15 -22.66 35.63 -25.69
C MET A 15 -21.55 34.60 -26.00
N PHE A 16 -20.67 34.84 -26.98
CA PHE A 16 -19.53 33.95 -27.23
C PHE A 16 -18.52 33.94 -26.10
N ALA A 17 -18.26 35.08 -25.44
CA ALA A 17 -17.40 35.14 -24.28
C ALA A 17 -17.97 34.33 -23.11
N LEU A 18 -19.26 34.45 -22.83
CA LEU A 18 -19.95 33.65 -21.81
C LEU A 18 -19.94 32.15 -22.13
N LEU A 19 -20.16 31.80 -23.40
CA LEU A 19 -20.05 30.41 -23.86
C LEU A 19 -18.62 29.88 -23.67
N GLY A 20 -17.60 30.67 -24.01
CA GLY A 20 -16.20 30.33 -23.81
C GLY A 20 -15.85 30.09 -22.34
N VAL A 21 -16.34 30.95 -21.43
CA VAL A 21 -16.19 30.78 -19.99
C VAL A 21 -16.88 29.49 -19.52
N GLY A 22 -18.11 29.23 -19.97
CA GLY A 22 -18.84 28.00 -19.65
C GLY A 22 -18.11 26.73 -20.09
N ILE A 23 -17.62 26.73 -21.34
CA ILE A 23 -16.84 25.59 -21.90
C ILE A 23 -15.54 25.40 -21.10
N THR A 24 -14.79 26.47 -20.81
CA THR A 24 -13.55 26.41 -20.05
C THR A 24 -13.80 25.88 -18.63
N ASN A 25 -14.86 26.37 -17.98
CA ASN A 25 -15.23 25.87 -16.67
C ASN A 25 -15.55 24.37 -16.68
N THR A 26 -16.33 23.91 -17.65
CA THR A 26 -16.77 22.52 -17.73
C THR A 26 -15.63 21.56 -18.16
N GLN A 27 -14.77 22.00 -19.09
CA GLN A 27 -13.74 21.13 -19.69
C GLN A 27 -12.39 21.19 -18.96
N PHE A 28 -12.11 22.26 -18.19
CA PHE A 28 -10.84 22.40 -17.49
C PHE A 28 -11.02 22.47 -15.98
N ILE A 29 -11.87 23.38 -15.46
CA ILE A 29 -11.95 23.61 -14.02
C ILE A 29 -12.72 22.48 -13.32
N SER A 30 -13.87 22.08 -13.87
CA SER A 30 -14.73 21.04 -13.29
C SER A 30 -14.50 19.65 -13.92
N ALA A 31 -13.56 19.51 -14.85
CA ALA A 31 -13.38 18.26 -15.61
C ALA A 31 -13.07 17.08 -14.73
N SER A 32 -12.17 17.22 -13.74
CA SER A 32 -11.81 16.14 -12.82
C SER A 32 -12.99 15.68 -11.95
N SER A 33 -13.77 16.61 -11.40
CA SER A 33 -14.94 16.30 -10.59
C SER A 33 -16.09 15.69 -11.39
N LEU A 34 -16.29 16.16 -12.64
CA LEU A 34 -17.30 15.60 -13.54
C LEU A 34 -16.93 14.21 -14.04
N ASN A 35 -15.66 13.96 -14.30
CA ASN A 35 -15.18 12.63 -14.69
C ASN A 35 -15.18 11.64 -13.52
N ALA A 36 -15.01 12.10 -12.30
CA ALA A 36 -15.08 11.28 -11.09
C ALA A 36 -16.53 10.98 -10.63
N ASP A 37 -17.55 11.62 -11.23
CA ASP A 37 -18.96 11.34 -10.88
C ASP A 37 -19.37 9.95 -11.38
N ALA A 38 -19.71 9.05 -10.46
CA ALA A 38 -20.12 7.67 -10.75
C ALA A 38 -21.35 7.57 -11.67
N ARG A 39 -22.13 8.66 -11.84
CA ARG A 39 -23.28 8.75 -12.75
C ARG A 39 -22.88 9.14 -14.17
N ASN A 40 -21.61 9.46 -14.42
CA ASN A 40 -21.13 9.86 -15.74
C ASN A 40 -20.99 8.63 -16.66
N GLN A 41 -22.08 8.27 -17.32
CA GLN A 41 -22.10 7.14 -18.25
C GLN A 41 -21.05 7.23 -19.37
N ARG A 42 -20.63 8.44 -19.74
CA ARG A 42 -19.59 8.64 -20.76
C ARG A 42 -18.24 8.08 -20.27
N THR A 43 -17.91 8.29 -19.01
CA THR A 43 -16.67 7.74 -18.41
C THR A 43 -16.73 6.23 -18.34
N ILE A 44 -17.88 5.68 -17.95
CA ILE A 44 -18.12 4.22 -17.90
C ILE A 44 -17.98 3.58 -19.28
N LEU A 45 -18.59 4.18 -20.30
CA LEU A 45 -18.49 3.68 -21.69
C LEU A 45 -17.05 3.77 -22.20
N HIS A 46 -16.34 4.89 -21.96
CA HIS A 46 -14.95 5.04 -22.34
C HIS A 46 -14.04 4.02 -21.65
N ALA A 47 -14.25 3.77 -20.38
CA ALA A 47 -13.50 2.77 -19.63
C ALA A 47 -13.69 1.36 -20.21
N ALA A 48 -14.92 1.04 -20.62
CA ALA A 48 -15.24 -0.25 -21.22
C ALA A 48 -14.69 -0.41 -22.67
N GLU A 49 -14.54 0.70 -23.44
CA GLU A 49 -14.05 0.68 -24.82
C GLU A 49 -12.53 0.88 -24.94
N THR A 50 -11.82 1.03 -23.82
CA THR A 50 -10.37 1.22 -23.81
C THR A 50 -9.66 -0.13 -23.71
N ASP A 51 -8.74 -0.39 -24.65
CA ASP A 51 -7.76 -1.48 -24.52
C ASP A 51 -6.74 -1.09 -23.44
N ARG A 52 -7.07 -1.50 -22.19
CA ARG A 52 -6.28 -1.15 -21.01
C ARG A 52 -4.95 -1.89 -21.04
N GLY A 53 -3.84 -1.17 -20.84
CA GLY A 53 -2.49 -1.71 -20.93
C GLY A 53 -2.20 -2.86 -19.97
N PRO A 54 -1.25 -3.75 -20.29
CA PRO A 54 -0.93 -4.91 -19.47
C PRO A 54 -0.19 -4.52 -18.18
N ILE A 55 -0.43 -5.30 -17.10
CA ILE A 55 0.43 -5.33 -15.91
C ILE A 55 1.36 -6.54 -16.06
N ILE A 56 2.67 -6.33 -15.90
CA ILE A 56 3.71 -7.28 -16.27
C ILE A 56 4.56 -7.64 -15.05
N VAL A 57 4.80 -8.93 -14.85
CA VAL A 57 5.77 -9.50 -13.89
C VAL A 57 6.68 -10.48 -14.65
N ASP A 58 7.99 -10.38 -14.50
CA ASP A 58 8.98 -11.24 -15.17
C ASP A 58 8.74 -11.37 -16.68
N LYS A 59 8.38 -10.26 -17.35
CA LYS A 59 8.06 -10.21 -18.79
C LYS A 59 6.74 -10.90 -19.19
N THR A 60 5.95 -11.41 -18.23
CA THR A 60 4.67 -12.04 -18.46
C THR A 60 3.55 -11.10 -18.04
N ALA A 61 2.55 -10.92 -18.89
CA ALA A 61 1.35 -10.16 -18.52
C ALA A 61 0.51 -10.95 -17.51
N ILE A 62 0.36 -10.39 -16.30
CA ILE A 62 -0.49 -10.94 -15.24
C ILE A 62 -1.88 -10.30 -15.23
N ALA A 63 -2.04 -9.17 -15.93
CA ALA A 63 -3.32 -8.58 -16.27
C ALA A 63 -3.28 -8.06 -17.70
N SER A 64 -4.32 -8.32 -18.47
CA SER A 64 -4.48 -7.90 -19.88
C SER A 64 -5.95 -7.56 -20.15
N SER A 65 -6.21 -6.91 -21.27
CA SER A 65 -7.56 -6.65 -21.75
C SER A 65 -7.83 -7.42 -23.03
N GLU A 66 -9.00 -8.03 -23.11
CA GLU A 66 -9.43 -8.81 -24.27
C GLU A 66 -10.71 -8.22 -24.83
N LEU A 67 -10.77 -8.08 -26.16
CA LEU A 67 -11.97 -7.57 -26.83
C LEU A 67 -13.08 -8.63 -26.74
N GLU A 68 -14.24 -8.24 -26.25
CA GLU A 68 -15.41 -9.14 -26.16
C GLU A 68 -16.00 -9.34 -27.56
N ASP A 69 -16.25 -10.60 -27.93
CA ASP A 69 -16.74 -10.98 -29.26
C ASP A 69 -18.02 -10.23 -29.64
N GLY A 70 -18.02 -9.62 -30.82
CA GLY A 70 -19.18 -8.91 -31.36
C GLY A 70 -19.47 -7.56 -30.68
N SER A 71 -18.60 -7.10 -29.81
CA SER A 71 -18.73 -5.82 -29.10
C SER A 71 -17.52 -4.91 -29.34
N LYS A 72 -17.57 -3.66 -28.86
CA LYS A 72 -16.43 -2.74 -28.79
C LYS A 72 -15.85 -2.68 -27.37
N ARG A 73 -16.32 -3.54 -26.48
CA ARG A 73 -15.95 -3.53 -25.08
C ARG A 73 -14.77 -4.46 -24.84
N TYR A 74 -13.87 -4.03 -23.96
CA TYR A 74 -12.78 -4.83 -23.47
C TYR A 74 -13.11 -5.36 -22.07
N VAL A 75 -12.79 -6.61 -21.83
CA VAL A 75 -12.88 -7.27 -20.53
C VAL A 75 -11.48 -7.40 -19.98
N ARG A 76 -11.29 -6.98 -18.72
CA ARG A 76 -10.03 -7.12 -18.01
C ARG A 76 -9.88 -8.54 -17.49
N THR A 77 -8.76 -9.20 -17.78
CA THR A 77 -8.44 -10.56 -17.36
C THR A 77 -7.19 -10.60 -16.51
N TYR A 78 -7.17 -11.44 -15.49
CA TYR A 78 -6.07 -11.58 -14.54
C TYR A 78 -5.58 -13.02 -14.51
N ALA A 79 -4.38 -13.26 -15.03
CA ALA A 79 -3.72 -14.55 -14.93
C ALA A 79 -3.23 -14.79 -13.49
N GLU A 80 -3.49 -15.99 -12.96
CA GLU A 80 -3.21 -16.30 -11.56
C GLU A 80 -3.79 -15.25 -10.58
N GLY A 81 -5.03 -14.79 -10.86
CA GLY A 81 -5.68 -13.65 -10.21
C GLY A 81 -5.50 -13.60 -8.68
N PRO A 82 -5.86 -14.65 -7.92
CA PRO A 82 -5.71 -14.68 -6.47
C PRO A 82 -4.27 -14.49 -5.96
N LEU A 83 -3.26 -14.86 -6.75
CA LEU A 83 -1.86 -14.70 -6.38
C LEU A 83 -1.42 -13.23 -6.37
N TYR A 84 -1.91 -12.46 -7.34
CA TYR A 84 -1.49 -11.08 -7.55
C TYR A 84 -2.53 -10.04 -7.10
N ALA A 85 -3.77 -10.43 -6.82
CA ALA A 85 -4.85 -9.52 -6.43
C ALA A 85 -4.48 -8.53 -5.31
N PRO A 86 -3.71 -8.88 -4.26
CA PRO A 86 -3.30 -7.92 -3.25
C PRO A 86 -2.51 -6.73 -3.80
N VAL A 87 -1.79 -6.93 -4.92
CA VAL A 87 -0.98 -5.88 -5.57
C VAL A 87 -1.73 -5.26 -6.75
N THR A 88 -2.23 -6.09 -7.68
CA THR A 88 -2.92 -5.58 -8.87
C THR A 88 -4.21 -4.84 -8.51
N GLY A 89 -4.88 -5.29 -7.45
CA GLY A 89 -6.27 -4.92 -7.23
C GLY A 89 -7.15 -5.51 -8.32
N TYR A 90 -8.20 -4.78 -8.67
CA TYR A 90 -9.11 -5.09 -9.78
C TYR A 90 -9.51 -3.81 -10.51
N PHE A 91 -9.95 -3.97 -11.74
CA PHE A 91 -10.61 -2.96 -12.53
C PHE A 91 -11.99 -3.47 -12.96
N SER A 92 -13.04 -2.69 -12.67
CA SER A 92 -14.41 -2.99 -13.04
C SER A 92 -14.96 -1.90 -13.96
N SER A 93 -15.17 -2.22 -15.22
CA SER A 93 -15.79 -1.29 -16.18
C SER A 93 -17.27 -1.03 -15.87
N VAL A 94 -17.95 -1.97 -15.24
CA VAL A 94 -19.37 -1.86 -14.90
C VAL A 94 -19.63 -0.94 -13.72
N GLY A 95 -18.75 -1.01 -12.70
CA GLY A 95 -18.84 -0.17 -11.49
C GLY A 95 -18.00 1.10 -11.54
N ASN A 96 -17.24 1.33 -12.63
CA ASN A 96 -16.22 2.38 -12.72
C ASN A 96 -15.34 2.42 -11.46
N ALA A 97 -14.87 1.25 -11.05
CA ALA A 97 -14.11 1.05 -9.83
C ALA A 97 -12.78 0.38 -10.13
N SER A 98 -11.72 0.88 -9.51
CA SER A 98 -10.39 0.29 -9.57
C SER A 98 -9.71 0.36 -8.21
N THR A 99 -8.84 -0.61 -7.93
CA THR A 99 -8.05 -0.69 -6.69
C THR A 99 -6.62 -1.12 -7.01
N GLY A 100 -5.73 -1.08 -6.02
CA GLY A 100 -4.36 -1.55 -6.21
C GLY A 100 -3.60 -0.81 -7.31
N ILE A 101 -2.76 -1.51 -8.05
CA ILE A 101 -2.01 -0.95 -9.20
C ILE A 101 -2.94 -0.50 -10.32
N GLU A 102 -4.09 -1.14 -10.50
CA GLU A 102 -5.09 -0.71 -11.47
C GLU A 102 -5.54 0.74 -11.22
N ALA A 103 -5.72 1.13 -9.95
CA ALA A 103 -6.06 2.50 -9.58
C ALA A 103 -4.82 3.41 -9.53
N ALA A 104 -3.73 2.95 -8.94
CA ALA A 104 -2.53 3.76 -8.74
C ALA A 104 -1.84 4.15 -10.05
N GLN A 105 -2.01 3.37 -11.13
CA GLN A 105 -1.46 3.59 -12.45
C GLN A 105 -2.54 3.78 -13.53
N GLU A 106 -3.72 4.28 -13.12
CA GLU A 106 -4.88 4.50 -13.98
C GLU A 106 -4.50 5.25 -15.25
N ASP A 107 -3.84 6.41 -15.12
CA ASP A 107 -3.47 7.28 -16.25
C ASP A 107 -2.56 6.58 -17.28
N VAL A 108 -1.71 5.67 -16.84
CA VAL A 108 -0.84 4.89 -17.73
C VAL A 108 -1.65 3.79 -18.39
N LEU A 109 -2.37 3.00 -17.58
CA LEU A 109 -3.10 1.82 -18.04
C LEU A 109 -4.26 2.17 -18.98
N ASP A 110 -4.92 3.32 -18.83
CA ASP A 110 -5.98 3.78 -19.73
C ASP A 110 -5.47 4.65 -20.88
N GLY A 111 -4.15 4.91 -20.96
CA GLY A 111 -3.51 5.68 -22.03
C GLY A 111 -3.69 7.19 -21.89
N GLN A 112 -4.05 7.73 -20.71
CA GLN A 112 -4.18 9.17 -20.49
C GLN A 112 -2.86 9.86 -20.09
N SER A 113 -1.83 9.08 -19.72
CA SER A 113 -0.55 9.62 -19.31
C SER A 113 0.06 10.56 -20.34
N GLN A 114 0.66 11.64 -19.86
CA GLN A 114 1.38 12.60 -20.70
C GLN A 114 2.57 11.96 -21.44
N THR A 115 3.16 10.92 -20.90
CA THR A 115 4.24 10.16 -21.55
C THR A 115 3.78 9.48 -22.85
N LEU A 116 2.47 9.26 -23.02
CA LEU A 116 1.86 8.61 -24.18
C LEU A 116 1.28 9.61 -25.20
N LEU A 117 1.53 10.92 -25.05
CA LEU A 117 0.98 11.96 -25.95
C LEU A 117 1.30 11.70 -27.42
N GLY A 118 2.52 11.28 -27.76
CA GLY A 118 2.92 10.96 -29.13
C GLY A 118 2.13 9.78 -29.73
N GLN A 119 1.83 8.77 -28.93
CA GLN A 119 1.01 7.63 -29.33
C GLN A 119 -0.46 8.03 -29.49
N ARG A 120 -0.98 8.85 -28.58
CA ARG A 120 -2.35 9.39 -28.67
C ARG A 120 -2.58 10.21 -29.93
N LEU A 121 -1.65 11.09 -30.30
CA LEU A 121 -1.73 11.87 -31.55
C LEU A 121 -1.70 10.95 -32.78
N ARG A 122 -0.86 9.93 -32.77
CA ARG A 122 -0.80 8.95 -33.86
C ARG A 122 -2.12 8.19 -33.99
N ASN A 123 -2.67 7.68 -32.87
CA ASN A 123 -3.93 6.94 -32.86
C ASN A 123 -5.12 7.81 -33.35
N LEU A 124 -5.15 9.09 -32.95
CA LEU A 124 -6.14 10.04 -33.44
C LEU A 124 -6.06 10.25 -34.97
N LEU A 125 -4.85 10.29 -35.55
CA LEU A 125 -4.64 10.46 -36.98
C LEU A 125 -4.92 9.17 -37.76
N THR A 126 -4.71 8.01 -37.17
CA THR A 126 -4.91 6.70 -37.83
C THR A 126 -6.28 6.09 -37.57
N GLY A 127 -7.10 6.70 -36.71
CA GLY A 127 -8.42 6.14 -36.30
C GLY A 127 -8.34 4.85 -35.51
N GLN A 128 -7.18 4.55 -34.91
CA GLN A 128 -7.00 3.38 -34.04
C GLN A 128 -7.64 3.60 -32.67
N ASN A 129 -8.13 2.52 -32.06
CA ASN A 129 -8.66 2.54 -30.71
C ASN A 129 -7.58 3.01 -29.71
N ARG A 130 -8.05 3.59 -28.62
CA ARG A 130 -7.19 4.00 -27.52
C ARG A 130 -6.55 2.77 -26.90
N GLN A 131 -5.22 2.77 -26.80
CA GLN A 131 -4.45 1.71 -26.19
C GLN A 131 -3.70 2.26 -24.99
N GLY A 132 -3.80 1.57 -23.85
CA GLY A 132 -3.09 1.89 -22.62
C GLY A 132 -1.61 1.51 -22.68
N GLY A 133 -0.83 2.14 -21.80
CA GLY A 133 0.57 1.80 -21.59
C GLY A 133 0.72 0.61 -20.64
N GLY A 134 1.75 -0.23 -20.86
CA GLY A 134 2.07 -1.31 -19.94
C GLY A 134 2.76 -0.83 -18.66
N VAL A 135 2.47 -1.48 -17.55
CA VAL A 135 3.11 -1.27 -16.24
C VAL A 135 3.90 -2.52 -15.87
N SER A 136 5.22 -2.39 -15.69
CA SER A 136 6.08 -3.49 -15.23
C SER A 136 6.31 -3.37 -13.73
N LEU A 137 6.02 -4.44 -12.99
CA LEU A 137 6.23 -4.54 -11.55
C LEU A 137 7.61 -5.11 -11.24
N THR A 138 8.15 -4.78 -10.08
CA THR A 138 9.40 -5.33 -9.55
C THR A 138 9.23 -6.71 -8.95
N LEU A 139 8.00 -7.22 -8.86
CA LEU A 139 7.70 -8.54 -8.33
C LEU A 139 8.45 -9.63 -9.11
N ASN A 140 8.90 -10.64 -8.37
CA ASN A 140 9.42 -11.89 -8.91
C ASN A 140 8.38 -12.99 -8.74
N SER A 141 7.99 -13.65 -9.81
CA SER A 141 6.90 -14.64 -9.82
C SER A 141 7.19 -15.85 -8.93
N GLN A 142 8.45 -16.30 -8.88
CA GLN A 142 8.84 -17.44 -8.04
C GLN A 142 8.76 -17.07 -6.55
N MET A 143 9.25 -15.87 -6.17
CA MET A 143 9.17 -15.40 -4.79
C MET A 143 7.72 -15.15 -4.36
N GLN A 144 6.88 -14.63 -5.28
CA GLN A 144 5.45 -14.42 -5.00
C GLN A 144 4.73 -15.76 -4.74
N LYS A 145 5.01 -16.79 -5.55
CA LYS A 145 4.48 -18.14 -5.35
C LYS A 145 4.97 -18.76 -4.04
N ALA A 146 6.25 -18.67 -3.75
CA ALA A 146 6.83 -19.14 -2.49
C ALA A 146 6.22 -18.44 -1.27
N ALA A 147 5.95 -17.14 -1.36
CA ALA A 147 5.27 -16.38 -0.30
C ALA A 147 3.83 -16.88 -0.08
N ALA A 148 3.10 -17.13 -1.16
CA ALA A 148 1.74 -17.68 -1.09
C ALA A 148 1.72 -19.08 -0.50
N GLU A 149 2.59 -19.97 -0.94
CA GLU A 149 2.73 -21.34 -0.45
C GLU A 149 3.13 -21.37 1.04
N ALA A 150 4.13 -20.55 1.43
CA ALA A 150 4.59 -20.46 2.80
C ALA A 150 3.52 -19.94 3.76
N LEU A 151 2.70 -18.97 3.34
CA LEU A 151 1.60 -18.45 4.14
C LEU A 151 0.43 -19.44 4.18
N GLY A 152 0.12 -20.09 3.06
CA GLY A 152 -1.00 -21.01 2.93
C GLY A 152 -2.33 -20.34 3.29
N ASN A 153 -3.16 -21.03 4.06
CA ASN A 153 -4.48 -20.54 4.49
C ASN A 153 -4.44 -19.67 5.76
N ARG A 154 -3.25 -19.33 6.28
CA ARG A 154 -3.14 -18.48 7.46
C ARG A 154 -3.47 -17.04 7.11
N LYS A 155 -4.21 -16.36 7.99
CA LYS A 155 -4.52 -14.93 7.84
C LYS A 155 -3.27 -14.09 8.15
N GLY A 156 -2.82 -13.32 7.17
CA GLY A 156 -1.62 -12.51 7.31
C GLY A 156 -1.06 -12.00 5.99
N ALA A 157 0.21 -11.62 5.99
CA ALA A 157 0.91 -11.20 4.78
C ALA A 157 2.39 -11.60 4.80
N VAL A 158 2.98 -11.71 3.61
CA VAL A 158 4.42 -11.88 3.40
C VAL A 158 4.90 -10.76 2.49
N VAL A 159 6.01 -10.12 2.87
CA VAL A 159 6.69 -9.10 2.08
C VAL A 159 8.15 -9.49 1.93
N ALA A 160 8.67 -9.41 0.72
CA ALA A 160 10.10 -9.56 0.45
C ALA A 160 10.61 -8.34 -0.33
N LEU A 161 11.69 -7.74 0.17
CA LEU A 161 12.36 -6.61 -0.44
C LEU A 161 13.75 -7.03 -0.94
N ASP A 162 14.19 -6.40 -2.01
CA ASP A 162 15.60 -6.43 -2.39
C ASP A 162 16.41 -5.58 -1.42
N ALA A 163 17.35 -6.19 -0.71
CA ALA A 163 18.10 -5.51 0.35
C ALA A 163 18.99 -4.36 -0.13
N LYS A 164 19.27 -4.24 -1.42
CA LYS A 164 20.11 -3.17 -1.99
C LYS A 164 19.30 -2.01 -2.54
N THR A 165 18.17 -2.31 -3.17
CA THR A 165 17.38 -1.33 -3.91
C THR A 165 16.09 -0.93 -3.23
N GLY A 166 15.60 -1.74 -2.26
CA GLY A 166 14.29 -1.58 -1.65
C GLY A 166 13.13 -2.00 -2.55
N ALA A 167 13.40 -2.56 -3.73
CA ALA A 167 12.37 -3.02 -4.63
C ALA A 167 11.53 -4.14 -3.99
N VAL A 168 10.21 -4.06 -4.13
CA VAL A 168 9.31 -5.10 -3.65
C VAL A 168 9.37 -6.29 -4.60
N LEU A 169 9.91 -7.41 -4.13
CA LEU A 169 10.06 -8.65 -4.89
C LEU A 169 8.89 -9.62 -4.68
N ALA A 170 8.25 -9.57 -3.51
CA ALA A 170 7.01 -10.28 -3.23
C ALA A 170 6.14 -9.48 -2.25
N MET A 171 4.84 -9.51 -2.48
CA MET A 171 3.84 -8.94 -1.58
C MET A 171 2.56 -9.77 -1.69
N TYR A 172 2.35 -10.65 -0.73
CA TYR A 172 1.19 -11.53 -0.69
C TYR A 172 0.37 -11.31 0.58
N SER A 173 -0.94 -11.35 0.45
CA SER A 173 -1.90 -11.18 1.56
C SER A 173 -2.93 -12.29 1.51
N SER A 174 -3.22 -12.92 2.64
CA SER A 174 -4.21 -13.99 2.77
C SER A 174 -5.23 -13.65 3.86
N PRO A 175 -6.52 -13.98 3.68
CA PRO A 175 -7.12 -14.49 2.45
C PRO A 175 -7.07 -13.47 1.33
N THR A 176 -7.16 -13.95 0.12
CA THR A 176 -7.18 -13.17 -1.13
C THR A 176 -8.49 -13.44 -1.89
N PHE A 177 -8.65 -12.84 -3.05
CA PHE A 177 -9.83 -12.99 -3.91
C PHE A 177 -9.42 -13.15 -5.37
N ASP A 178 -10.35 -13.64 -6.22
CA ASP A 178 -10.14 -13.65 -7.67
C ASP A 178 -10.68 -12.34 -8.27
N PRO A 179 -9.80 -11.45 -8.79
CA PRO A 179 -10.21 -10.18 -9.37
C PRO A 179 -11.04 -10.34 -10.66
N ASN A 180 -11.00 -11.49 -11.33
CA ASN A 180 -11.83 -11.77 -12.49
C ASN A 180 -13.32 -11.70 -12.17
N GLN A 181 -13.73 -12.05 -10.94
CA GLN A 181 -15.14 -11.95 -10.50
C GLN A 181 -15.66 -10.50 -10.52
N LEU A 182 -14.76 -9.51 -10.34
CA LEU A 182 -15.10 -8.09 -10.30
C LEU A 182 -14.86 -7.38 -11.64
N ALA A 183 -14.20 -8.05 -12.59
CA ALA A 183 -13.86 -7.54 -13.92
C ALA A 183 -14.86 -7.94 -15.02
N SER A 184 -15.86 -8.77 -14.69
CA SER A 184 -16.90 -9.23 -15.62
C SER A 184 -17.70 -8.06 -16.23
N SER A 185 -18.21 -8.24 -17.44
CA SER A 185 -19.17 -7.34 -18.08
C SER A 185 -20.61 -7.46 -17.55
N ASP A 186 -20.90 -8.51 -16.76
CA ASP A 186 -22.20 -8.72 -16.11
C ASP A 186 -22.30 -7.94 -14.80
N ALA A 187 -23.09 -6.86 -14.81
CA ALA A 187 -23.29 -5.98 -13.68
C ALA A 187 -23.90 -6.69 -12.44
N GLY A 188 -24.78 -7.65 -12.66
CA GLY A 188 -25.40 -8.43 -11.59
C GLY A 188 -24.37 -9.30 -10.90
N ALA A 189 -23.63 -10.09 -11.67
CA ALA A 189 -22.57 -10.96 -11.15
C ALA A 189 -21.48 -10.17 -10.40
N VAL A 190 -21.06 -9.00 -10.92
CA VAL A 190 -20.07 -8.12 -10.24
C VAL A 190 -20.62 -7.60 -8.92
N SER A 191 -21.87 -7.15 -8.88
CA SER A 191 -22.50 -6.63 -7.66
C SER A 191 -22.61 -7.71 -6.57
N ASP A 192 -23.01 -8.92 -6.95
CA ASP A 192 -23.13 -10.07 -6.04
C ASP A 192 -21.76 -10.50 -5.51
N ALA A 193 -20.76 -10.60 -6.39
CA ALA A 193 -19.37 -10.93 -6.00
C ALA A 193 -18.79 -9.87 -5.06
N PHE A 194 -18.96 -8.59 -5.38
CA PHE A 194 -18.48 -7.49 -4.52
C PHE A 194 -19.16 -7.50 -3.14
N SER A 195 -20.47 -7.73 -3.10
CA SER A 195 -21.24 -7.82 -1.86
C SER A 195 -20.76 -9.00 -1.00
N ALA A 196 -20.53 -10.17 -1.61
CA ALA A 196 -20.00 -11.34 -0.91
C ALA A 196 -18.60 -11.09 -0.35
N LEU A 197 -17.67 -10.54 -1.16
CA LEU A 197 -16.31 -10.25 -0.73
C LEU A 197 -16.25 -9.15 0.35
N SER A 198 -17.11 -8.14 0.26
CA SER A 198 -17.15 -7.02 1.21
C SER A 198 -17.77 -7.42 2.55
N SER A 199 -18.69 -8.36 2.57
CA SER A 199 -19.34 -8.88 3.79
C SER A 199 -18.57 -10.03 4.45
N ASP A 200 -17.53 -10.57 3.80
CA ASP A 200 -16.70 -11.63 4.37
C ASP A 200 -15.92 -11.10 5.61
N PRO A 201 -16.13 -11.68 6.82
CA PRO A 201 -15.44 -11.28 8.03
C PRO A 201 -13.90 -11.45 7.97
N ASN A 202 -13.43 -12.22 7.02
CA ASN A 202 -11.99 -12.36 6.75
C ASN A 202 -11.40 -11.24 5.91
N ASN A 203 -12.22 -10.36 5.33
CA ASN A 203 -11.80 -9.20 4.53
C ASN A 203 -10.79 -9.58 3.42
N PRO A 204 -11.16 -10.38 2.43
CA PRO A 204 -10.24 -10.81 1.36
C PRO A 204 -9.78 -9.67 0.46
N LEU A 205 -10.54 -8.57 0.37
CA LEU A 205 -10.18 -7.36 -0.39
C LEU A 205 -9.04 -6.55 0.25
N LEU A 206 -8.71 -6.82 1.53
CA LEU A 206 -7.71 -6.05 2.27
C LEU A 206 -6.30 -6.53 1.95
N ASN A 207 -5.45 -5.64 1.42
CA ASN A 207 -4.01 -5.91 1.33
C ASN A 207 -3.35 -5.72 2.71
N ARG A 208 -3.20 -6.80 3.47
CA ARG A 208 -2.65 -6.78 4.82
C ARG A 208 -1.20 -6.37 4.89
N ALA A 209 -0.44 -6.54 3.80
CA ALA A 209 0.97 -6.16 3.76
C ALA A 209 1.19 -4.66 3.99
N ILE A 210 0.24 -3.83 3.55
CA ILE A 210 0.35 -2.36 3.56
C ILE A 210 -0.76 -1.66 4.34
N SER A 211 -1.92 -2.33 4.55
CA SER A 211 -3.09 -1.67 5.12
C SER A 211 -3.44 -2.15 6.53
N GLN A 212 -2.95 -3.31 6.97
CA GLN A 212 -3.19 -3.81 8.31
C GLN A 212 -1.95 -3.65 9.19
N ARG A 213 -2.17 -3.11 10.39
CA ARG A 213 -1.12 -2.96 11.40
C ARG A 213 -1.18 -4.10 12.40
N TYR A 214 -0.02 -4.50 12.88
CA TYR A 214 0.20 -5.55 13.88
C TYR A 214 1.18 -5.05 14.93
N ALA A 215 1.11 -5.57 16.15
CA ALA A 215 2.17 -5.39 17.13
C ALA A 215 3.44 -6.11 16.62
N PRO A 216 4.57 -5.43 16.42
CA PRO A 216 5.77 -6.04 15.84
C PRO A 216 6.44 -7.04 16.78
N GLY A 217 6.19 -6.95 18.09
CA GLY A 217 6.85 -7.78 19.08
C GLY A 217 8.36 -7.65 19.00
N SER A 218 9.07 -8.73 19.23
CA SER A 218 10.55 -8.75 19.30
C SER A 218 11.26 -8.30 18.03
N THR A 219 10.60 -8.21 16.87
CA THR A 219 11.22 -7.63 15.67
C THR A 219 11.51 -6.13 15.84
N PHE A 220 10.77 -5.45 16.74
CA PHE A 220 10.99 -4.05 17.06
C PHE A 220 12.32 -3.81 17.80
N LYS A 221 12.90 -4.85 18.44
CA LYS A 221 14.20 -4.76 19.13
C LYS A 221 15.34 -4.30 18.21
N ILE A 222 15.18 -4.42 16.89
CA ILE A 222 16.11 -3.81 15.93
C ILE A 222 16.21 -2.30 16.19
N LEU A 223 15.07 -1.61 16.23
CA LEU A 223 15.01 -0.15 16.44
C LEU A 223 15.46 0.23 17.86
N THR A 224 15.10 -0.57 18.85
CA THR A 224 15.56 -0.35 20.23
C THR A 224 17.07 -0.53 20.35
N THR A 225 17.67 -1.54 19.69
CA THR A 225 19.12 -1.73 19.66
C THR A 225 19.83 -0.54 19.03
N ILE A 226 19.29 -0.01 17.91
CA ILE A 226 19.82 1.20 17.28
C ILE A 226 19.78 2.38 18.25
N ALA A 227 18.65 2.57 18.96
CA ALA A 227 18.52 3.65 19.94
C ALA A 227 19.52 3.50 21.10
N LEU A 228 19.73 2.31 21.61
CA LEU A 228 20.69 2.04 22.69
C LEU A 228 22.14 2.38 22.27
N ILE A 229 22.55 1.96 21.08
CA ILE A 229 23.90 2.17 20.57
C ILE A 229 24.14 3.64 20.24
N GLU A 230 23.24 4.28 19.51
CA GLU A 230 23.39 5.67 19.06
C GLU A 230 23.38 6.68 20.22
N ASN A 231 22.68 6.36 21.31
CA ASN A 231 22.65 7.23 22.49
C ASN A 231 23.72 6.85 23.54
N GLY A 232 24.63 5.92 23.22
CA GLY A 232 25.74 5.54 24.09
C GLY A 232 25.31 4.79 25.37
N VAL A 233 24.10 4.23 25.37
CA VAL A 233 23.57 3.44 26.50
C VAL A 233 24.23 2.06 26.55
N ALA A 234 24.48 1.46 25.38
CA ALA A 234 25.14 0.18 25.28
C ALA A 234 25.98 0.08 24.00
N ASP A 235 27.00 -0.77 24.04
CA ASP A 235 27.71 -1.24 22.85
C ASP A 235 27.45 -2.76 22.63
N PRO A 236 27.78 -3.33 21.47
CA PRO A 236 27.49 -4.71 21.14
C PRO A 236 28.04 -5.74 22.14
N ASP A 237 29.18 -5.47 22.78
CA ASP A 237 29.88 -6.36 23.69
C ASP A 237 29.55 -6.07 25.16
N MET A 238 28.82 -4.97 25.45
CA MET A 238 28.40 -4.63 26.81
C MET A 238 27.51 -5.72 27.40
N ARG A 239 27.88 -6.17 28.61
CA ARG A 239 27.07 -7.13 29.37
C ARG A 239 25.94 -6.41 30.09
N MET A 240 24.76 -6.99 30.03
CA MET A 240 23.52 -6.39 30.54
C MET A 240 22.72 -7.43 31.34
N PRO A 241 22.09 -7.06 32.47
CA PRO A 241 21.32 -8.00 33.27
C PRO A 241 20.13 -8.55 32.48
N SER A 242 19.88 -9.86 32.65
CA SER A 242 18.74 -10.54 32.04
C SER A 242 18.12 -11.55 33.02
N PRO A 243 17.47 -11.05 34.09
CA PRO A 243 16.77 -11.91 35.05
C PRO A 243 15.60 -12.65 34.38
N VAL A 244 15.06 -13.66 35.06
CA VAL A 244 13.88 -14.44 34.63
C VAL A 244 12.70 -13.52 34.34
N SER A 245 12.42 -12.58 35.28
CA SER A 245 11.39 -11.54 35.12
C SER A 245 11.90 -10.20 35.66
N THR A 246 11.27 -9.13 35.25
CA THR A 246 11.46 -7.77 35.78
C THR A 246 10.12 -7.08 35.90
N THR A 247 9.97 -6.20 36.89
CA THR A 247 8.77 -5.40 37.07
C THR A 247 8.86 -4.14 36.24
N LEU A 248 7.79 -3.79 35.53
CA LEU A 248 7.74 -2.55 34.78
C LEU A 248 7.79 -1.32 35.70
N PRO A 249 8.52 -0.26 35.34
CA PRO A 249 8.70 0.93 36.18
C PRO A 249 7.36 1.52 36.66
N GLY A 250 7.26 1.74 37.99
CA GLY A 250 6.07 2.35 38.60
C GLY A 250 4.80 1.48 38.60
N THR A 251 4.89 0.20 38.30
CA THR A 251 3.75 -0.73 38.24
C THR A 251 4.03 -2.01 39.07
N ALA A 252 3.01 -2.87 39.20
CA ALA A 252 3.15 -4.24 39.73
C ALA A 252 3.19 -5.30 38.60
N THR A 253 3.25 -4.89 37.35
CA THR A 253 3.25 -5.79 36.19
C THR A 253 4.64 -6.33 35.93
N GLU A 254 4.76 -7.65 35.85
CA GLU A 254 6.00 -8.32 35.48
C GLU A 254 6.07 -8.69 34.01
N VAL A 255 7.26 -8.57 33.45
CA VAL A 255 7.62 -9.05 32.09
C VAL A 255 8.69 -10.11 32.23
N SER A 256 8.48 -11.25 31.59
CA SER A 256 9.40 -12.38 31.61
C SER A 256 10.07 -12.60 30.25
N ASN A 257 11.22 -13.28 30.28
CA ASN A 257 11.79 -13.88 29.09
C ASN A 257 10.94 -15.05 28.60
N ILE A 258 11.16 -15.48 27.37
CA ILE A 258 10.55 -16.71 26.83
C ILE A 258 10.91 -17.88 27.73
N GLU A 259 9.97 -18.80 27.96
CA GLU A 259 10.11 -19.98 28.83
C GLU A 259 10.37 -19.66 30.32
N SER A 260 10.16 -18.40 30.74
CA SER A 260 10.39 -17.97 32.12
C SER A 260 11.75 -18.40 32.66
N SER A 261 12.80 -18.23 31.87
CA SER A 261 14.19 -18.57 32.20
C SER A 261 15.08 -17.32 32.14
N THR A 262 16.26 -17.40 32.75
CA THR A 262 17.29 -16.39 32.51
C THR A 262 17.74 -16.44 31.03
N CYS A 263 18.06 -15.31 30.46
CA CYS A 263 18.62 -15.29 29.13
C CYS A 263 20.14 -15.48 29.20
N GLY A 264 20.64 -16.49 28.50
CA GLY A 264 22.05 -16.85 28.58
C GLY A 264 22.47 -17.25 30.01
N ASP A 265 23.55 -16.65 30.47
CA ASP A 265 24.08 -16.79 31.84
C ASP A 265 23.41 -15.83 32.85
N GLY A 266 22.38 -15.10 32.44
CA GLY A 266 21.72 -14.06 33.24
C GLY A 266 22.36 -12.66 33.06
N ASN A 267 23.47 -12.58 32.35
CA ASN A 267 24.15 -11.31 32.05
C ASN A 267 24.78 -11.33 30.62
N PRO A 268 23.94 -11.56 29.55
CA PRO A 268 24.41 -11.66 28.19
C PRO A 268 25.01 -10.34 27.68
N THR A 269 25.81 -10.40 26.64
CA THR A 269 26.16 -9.18 25.87
C THR A 269 24.92 -8.66 25.12
N LEU A 270 24.92 -7.38 24.69
CA LEU A 270 23.82 -6.84 23.88
C LEU A 270 23.61 -7.68 22.61
N THR A 271 24.71 -8.10 21.94
CA THR A 271 24.67 -9.00 20.78
C THR A 271 23.95 -10.31 21.12
N GLU A 272 24.32 -10.94 22.25
CA GLU A 272 23.70 -12.20 22.67
C GLU A 272 22.23 -12.00 23.09
N ALA A 273 21.92 -10.91 23.81
CA ALA A 273 20.56 -10.56 24.21
C ALA A 273 19.66 -10.32 22.99
N PHE A 274 20.17 -9.66 21.94
CA PHE A 274 19.47 -9.47 20.68
C PHE A 274 19.24 -10.81 19.95
N ALA A 275 20.30 -11.62 19.80
CA ALA A 275 20.22 -12.91 19.11
C ALA A 275 19.25 -13.89 19.78
N ARG A 276 19.18 -13.89 21.12
CA ARG A 276 18.26 -14.72 21.92
C ARG A 276 16.90 -14.08 22.14
N SER A 277 16.73 -12.83 21.72
CA SER A 277 15.48 -12.07 21.94
C SER A 277 15.11 -11.91 23.43
N CYS A 278 16.08 -11.60 24.30
CA CYS A 278 15.88 -11.43 25.74
C CYS A 278 14.95 -10.25 26.03
N ASN A 279 13.76 -10.48 26.60
CA ASN A 279 12.81 -9.40 26.89
C ASN A 279 13.29 -8.51 28.03
N THR A 280 13.70 -9.14 29.14
CA THR A 280 14.07 -8.42 30.36
C THR A 280 15.28 -7.52 30.18
N THR A 281 16.26 -7.92 29.36
CA THR A 281 17.40 -7.05 28.99
C THR A 281 16.93 -5.78 28.30
N PHE A 282 16.06 -5.89 27.27
CA PHE A 282 15.58 -4.72 26.53
C PHE A 282 14.66 -3.82 27.35
N VAL A 283 13.83 -4.40 28.24
CA VAL A 283 13.01 -3.65 29.19
C VAL A 283 13.91 -2.82 30.12
N LEU A 284 14.90 -3.46 30.78
CA LEU A 284 15.81 -2.78 31.69
C LEU A 284 16.69 -1.74 30.99
N ALA A 285 17.19 -2.05 29.78
CA ALA A 285 17.98 -1.12 28.99
C ALA A 285 17.18 0.11 28.57
N SER A 286 15.90 -0.05 28.27
CA SER A 286 15.04 1.06 27.86
C SER A 286 14.79 2.09 28.96
N GLU A 287 15.00 1.75 30.23
CA GLU A 287 14.93 2.71 31.35
C GLU A 287 16.02 3.80 31.27
N GLN A 288 17.09 3.56 30.50
CA GLN A 288 18.15 4.51 30.25
C GLN A 288 17.92 5.37 28.99
N LEU A 289 16.82 5.09 28.26
CA LEU A 289 16.38 5.88 27.10
C LEU A 289 15.24 6.81 27.52
N THR A 290 15.18 7.95 26.86
CA THR A 290 13.97 8.79 26.85
C THR A 290 13.01 8.32 25.77
N ASN A 291 11.71 8.56 25.93
CA ASN A 291 10.73 8.28 24.88
C ASN A 291 11.09 9.00 23.57
N GLN A 292 11.59 10.24 23.64
CA GLN A 292 11.97 11.03 22.47
C GLN A 292 13.09 10.36 21.65
N GLN A 293 14.06 9.72 22.30
CA GLN A 293 15.15 9.01 21.60
C GLN A 293 14.62 7.82 20.76
N LEU A 294 13.64 7.08 21.26
CA LEU A 294 12.96 6.03 20.48
C LEU A 294 12.04 6.61 19.39
N VAL A 295 11.34 7.71 19.68
CA VAL A 295 10.54 8.45 18.67
C VAL A 295 11.43 8.91 17.52
N ASP A 296 12.63 9.46 17.81
CA ASP A 296 13.55 9.96 16.79
C ASP A 296 14.06 8.83 15.89
N VAL A 297 14.39 7.66 16.47
CA VAL A 297 14.78 6.49 15.69
C VAL A 297 13.63 6.02 14.83
N THR A 298 12.44 5.81 15.40
CA THR A 298 11.27 5.31 14.64
C THR A 298 10.88 6.26 13.50
N ASN A 299 10.94 7.59 13.73
CA ASN A 299 10.66 8.59 12.70
C ASN A 299 11.65 8.53 11.52
N ARG A 300 12.93 8.24 11.77
CA ARG A 300 13.95 8.04 10.71
C ARG A 300 13.63 6.80 9.86
N PHE A 301 13.06 5.77 10.46
CA PHE A 301 12.60 4.56 9.77
C PHE A 301 11.20 4.70 9.16
N GLY A 302 10.59 5.90 9.18
CA GLY A 302 9.34 6.19 8.48
C GLY A 302 8.06 5.98 9.28
N PHE A 303 8.13 5.69 10.57
CA PHE A 303 6.94 5.63 11.42
C PHE A 303 6.24 7.01 11.45
N GLY A 304 4.92 7.00 11.59
CA GLY A 304 4.10 8.20 11.67
C GLY A 304 3.94 8.95 10.34
N ARG A 305 4.52 8.45 9.24
CA ARG A 305 4.45 9.09 7.92
C ARG A 305 3.70 8.20 6.94
N GLU A 306 2.94 8.83 6.05
CA GLU A 306 2.43 8.14 4.88
C GLU A 306 3.60 7.76 3.97
N SER A 307 3.65 6.50 3.58
CA SER A 307 4.60 5.96 2.61
C SER A 307 3.86 5.58 1.34
N GLN A 308 4.49 5.82 0.20
CA GLN A 308 3.99 5.42 -1.11
C GLN A 308 5.05 4.56 -1.81
N ILE A 309 4.69 3.30 -1.91
CA ILE A 309 5.12 2.47 -3.03
C ILE A 309 4.01 2.66 -4.05
N PRO A 310 3.97 2.74 -5.32
CA PRO A 310 2.77 3.22 -6.03
C PRO A 310 1.42 3.08 -5.27
N LEU A 311 1.32 2.16 -4.34
CA LEU A 311 0.18 1.95 -3.42
C LEU A 311 0.35 2.77 -2.14
N THR A 312 -0.76 3.30 -1.61
CA THR A 312 -0.78 4.00 -0.32
C THR A 312 -0.59 3.00 0.84
N VAL A 313 0.38 3.27 1.70
CA VAL A 313 0.70 2.45 2.87
C VAL A 313 0.15 3.11 4.13
N THR A 314 -0.58 2.36 4.95
CA THR A 314 -1.05 2.85 6.25
C THR A 314 0.13 3.17 7.16
N PRO A 315 0.23 4.38 7.75
CA PRO A 315 1.33 4.76 8.63
C PRO A 315 1.47 3.82 9.82
N SER A 316 2.69 3.38 10.11
CA SER A 316 3.03 2.67 11.35
C SER A 316 3.05 3.63 12.53
N VAL A 317 2.76 3.16 13.74
CA VAL A 317 2.59 4.00 14.93
C VAL A 317 3.60 3.61 16.01
N PHE A 318 4.27 4.61 16.57
CA PHE A 318 4.99 4.54 17.84
C PHE A 318 4.41 5.60 18.79
N PRO A 319 4.21 5.31 20.11
CA PRO A 319 3.62 6.26 21.03
C PRO A 319 4.55 7.47 21.26
N ALA A 320 4.03 8.71 21.04
CA ALA A 320 4.81 9.94 21.21
C ALA A 320 5.01 10.31 22.69
N ASP A 321 4.05 9.97 23.56
CA ASP A 321 3.99 10.39 24.97
C ASP A 321 3.91 9.17 25.91
N ALA A 322 4.82 8.19 25.72
CA ALA A 322 4.89 7.01 26.58
C ALA A 322 5.51 7.34 27.94
N ASP A 323 4.86 6.91 29.02
CA ASP A 323 5.48 6.87 30.37
C ASP A 323 6.56 5.76 30.43
N ALA A 324 7.24 5.63 31.59
CA ALA A 324 8.35 4.68 31.72
C ALA A 324 7.92 3.21 31.50
N ALA A 325 6.75 2.81 32.00
CA ALA A 325 6.23 1.45 31.82
C ALA A 325 5.82 1.19 30.37
N GLN A 326 5.18 2.17 29.75
CA GLN A 326 4.75 2.13 28.35
C GLN A 326 5.96 2.12 27.42
N LEU A 327 7.01 2.90 27.72
CA LEU A 327 8.27 2.90 26.97
C LEU A 327 8.95 1.53 27.06
N ALA A 328 9.02 0.94 28.26
CA ALA A 328 9.59 -0.38 28.47
C ALA A 328 8.86 -1.46 27.65
N MET A 329 7.53 -1.45 27.61
CA MET A 329 6.76 -2.34 26.75
C MET A 329 6.93 -2.05 25.26
N SER A 330 7.01 -0.77 24.89
CA SER A 330 7.24 -0.36 23.51
C SER A 330 8.61 -0.79 22.99
N SER A 331 9.63 -0.84 23.85
CA SER A 331 10.99 -1.28 23.51
C SER A 331 11.07 -2.73 23.01
N ILE A 332 10.10 -3.56 23.38
CA ILE A 332 9.95 -4.95 22.91
C ILE A 332 8.81 -5.11 21.90
N GLY A 333 8.35 -3.99 21.31
CA GLY A 333 7.32 -3.97 20.26
C GLY A 333 5.92 -4.33 20.73
N GLN A 334 5.60 -4.02 21.97
CA GLN A 334 4.30 -4.23 22.61
C GLN A 334 3.62 -2.86 22.91
N TYR A 335 2.62 -2.84 23.78
CA TYR A 335 1.80 -1.68 24.09
C TYR A 335 1.05 -1.18 22.84
N THR A 336 1.19 0.07 22.46
CA THR A 336 0.49 0.67 21.28
C THR A 336 1.35 0.74 20.02
N VAL A 337 2.54 0.14 20.03
CA VAL A 337 3.38 0.05 18.84
C VAL A 337 2.68 -0.84 17.81
N GLN A 338 2.45 -0.28 16.62
CA GLN A 338 1.77 -0.99 15.53
C GLN A 338 2.42 -0.69 14.19
N THR A 339 2.72 -1.74 13.44
CA THR A 339 3.43 -1.64 12.16
C THR A 339 2.73 -2.45 11.07
N THR A 340 2.88 -2.02 9.83
CA THR A 340 2.55 -2.87 8.69
C THR A 340 3.69 -3.87 8.43
N PRO A 341 3.41 -5.04 7.82
CA PRO A 341 4.45 -5.97 7.39
C PRO A 341 5.50 -5.33 6.48
N LEU A 342 5.08 -4.45 5.55
CA LEU A 342 6.01 -3.72 4.70
C LEU A 342 6.97 -2.85 5.51
N GLN A 343 6.46 -2.13 6.52
CA GLN A 343 7.32 -1.29 7.38
C GLN A 343 8.38 -2.11 8.10
N MET A 344 8.02 -3.30 8.61
CA MET A 344 9.01 -4.14 9.28
C MET A 344 10.01 -4.76 8.30
N ALA A 345 9.61 -5.03 7.06
CA ALA A 345 10.54 -5.43 6.01
C ALA A 345 11.54 -4.31 5.68
N GLN A 346 11.09 -3.04 5.65
CA GLN A 346 11.96 -1.86 5.48
C GLN A 346 12.92 -1.65 6.66
N VAL A 347 12.48 -1.93 7.88
CA VAL A 347 13.36 -1.87 9.08
C VAL A 347 14.47 -2.92 9.01
N ALA A 348 14.18 -4.08 8.41
CA ALA A 348 15.14 -5.18 8.29
C ALA A 348 16.10 -5.02 7.09
N GLN A 349 15.76 -4.19 6.12
CA GLN A 349 16.58 -3.83 4.95
C GLN A 349 17.75 -2.95 5.35
#